data_86be9f2219717a966bc88ebe28a5e91b
#
_entry.id   86be9f2219717a966bc88ebe28a5e91b
#
_cell.length_a   1.000
_cell.length_b   1.000
_cell.length_c   1.000
_cell.angle_alpha   90.00
_cell.angle_beta   90.00
_cell.angle_gamma   90.00
#
_symmetry.space_group_name_H-M   'P 1'
#
loop_
_entity.id
_entity.type
_entity.pdbx_description
1 polymer ?
#
loop_
_entity_poly.entity_id
_entity_poly.type
_entity_poly.pdbx_seq_one_letter_code
_entity_poly.pdbx_strand_id
1 'polypeptide(L)'
;MAEVAIESSWKAILSDEFAKPYFGQLVRFVHAEYSSGLCFPPGHLIFNAFNSTPFDQVKVVILGQDPYHGVGQAHGLCFSVNDGVEFPPSLRNIFQEIQAETGTPVPVSGNLSRWARQGVFLLNTCLTVRAHQAFSHSGHGWETFTDEVIRLLSTRREHLVFLLWGAPAGKKASLINASRHLVLRSPHPSPLSAYRGFFGNRHFLLCNEYLQAHGIPPIQW
;
A
#
# COMPACT_ATOMS: atom_id res chain seq x y z
N MET A 1 22.49 15.21 4.59
CA MET A 1 21.32 14.62 3.87
C MET A 1 20.07 15.26 4.44
N ALA A 2 19.10 15.61 3.60
CA ALA A 2 17.82 16.10 4.13
C ALA A 2 17.16 14.99 4.97
N GLU A 3 16.63 15.37 6.11
CA GLU A 3 15.97 14.45 7.03
C GLU A 3 14.66 13.93 6.39
N VAL A 4 14.44 12.61 6.37
CA VAL A 4 13.21 12.01 5.86
C VAL A 4 12.08 12.33 6.81
N ALA A 5 11.07 13.07 6.32
CA ALA A 5 9.87 13.40 7.09
C ALA A 5 8.90 12.20 7.06
N ILE A 6 9.00 11.34 8.05
CA ILE A 6 8.21 10.12 8.22
C ILE A 6 7.83 9.96 9.71
N GLU A 7 6.74 9.27 9.98
CA GLU A 7 6.26 9.01 11.35
C GLU A 7 7.36 8.34 12.21
N SER A 8 7.40 8.66 13.50
CA SER A 8 8.53 8.41 14.39
C SER A 8 8.87 6.93 14.57
N SER A 9 7.89 6.03 14.65
CA SER A 9 8.11 4.59 14.80
C SER A 9 8.75 3.99 13.55
N TRP A 10 8.32 4.43 12.36
CA TRP A 10 8.93 4.06 11.09
C TRP A 10 10.32 4.65 10.94
N LYS A 11 10.52 5.91 11.35
CA LYS A 11 11.83 6.56 11.31
C LYS A 11 12.87 5.79 12.13
N ALA A 12 12.48 5.35 13.32
CA ALA A 12 13.37 4.59 14.19
C ALA A 12 13.75 3.24 13.56
N ILE A 13 12.79 2.50 13.01
CA ILE A 13 13.04 1.14 12.50
C ILE A 13 13.73 1.13 11.12
N LEU A 14 13.60 2.22 10.34
CA LEU A 14 14.19 2.37 9.01
C LEU A 14 15.48 3.22 9.02
N SER A 15 16.00 3.60 10.17
CA SER A 15 17.18 4.46 10.29
C SER A 15 18.37 3.96 9.48
N ASP A 16 18.67 2.66 9.58
CA ASP A 16 19.78 2.02 8.87
C ASP A 16 19.52 1.96 7.35
N GLU A 17 18.24 1.83 6.95
CA GLU A 17 17.86 1.79 5.54
C GLU A 17 18.08 3.14 4.88
N PHE A 18 17.74 4.23 5.57
CA PHE A 18 17.98 5.60 5.09
C PHE A 18 19.46 5.95 4.93
N ALA A 19 20.35 5.25 5.64
CA ALA A 19 21.80 5.45 5.55
C ALA A 19 22.43 4.72 4.36
N LYS A 20 21.73 3.79 3.71
CA LYS A 20 22.27 2.99 2.61
C LYS A 20 22.53 3.83 1.35
N PRO A 21 23.58 3.53 0.57
CA PRO A 21 23.94 4.32 -0.63
C PRO A 21 22.82 4.40 -1.67
N TYR A 22 22.07 3.32 -1.88
CA TYR A 22 20.97 3.30 -2.85
C TYR A 22 19.87 4.30 -2.47
N PHE A 23 19.57 4.44 -1.16
CA PHE A 23 18.55 5.39 -0.71
C PHE A 23 18.97 6.84 -0.99
N GLY A 24 20.24 7.16 -0.84
CA GLY A 24 20.78 8.45 -1.25
C GLY A 24 20.67 8.69 -2.77
N GLN A 25 20.84 7.65 -3.59
CA GLN A 25 20.61 7.72 -5.04
C GLN A 25 19.14 7.93 -5.37
N LEU A 26 18.24 7.19 -4.71
CA LEU A 26 16.80 7.32 -4.83
C LEU A 26 16.33 8.75 -4.50
N VAL A 27 16.81 9.32 -3.39
CA VAL A 27 16.49 10.71 -2.99
C VAL A 27 16.89 11.70 -4.07
N ARG A 28 18.11 11.60 -4.62
CA ARG A 28 18.55 12.47 -5.71
C ARG A 28 17.69 12.33 -6.97
N PHE A 29 17.36 11.10 -7.34
CA PHE A 29 16.46 10.81 -8.46
C PHE A 29 15.09 11.47 -8.27
N VAL A 30 14.44 11.23 -7.12
CA VAL A 30 13.11 11.78 -6.81
C VAL A 30 13.16 13.32 -6.82
N HIS A 31 14.16 13.94 -6.23
CA HIS A 31 14.32 15.40 -6.28
C HIS A 31 14.46 15.93 -7.70
N ALA A 32 15.24 15.28 -8.54
CA ALA A 32 15.40 15.67 -9.94
C ALA A 32 14.06 15.58 -10.70
N GLU A 33 13.32 14.48 -10.51
CA GLU A 33 12.00 14.26 -11.13
C GLU A 33 10.99 15.33 -10.74
N TYR A 34 10.86 15.62 -9.44
CA TYR A 34 9.92 16.65 -8.94
C TYR A 34 10.33 18.07 -9.31
N SER A 35 11.62 18.31 -9.57
CA SER A 35 12.12 19.61 -10.02
C SER A 35 11.94 19.82 -11.53
N SER A 36 11.92 18.74 -12.32
CA SER A 36 11.86 18.80 -13.78
C SER A 36 10.46 18.64 -14.36
N GLY A 37 9.51 18.13 -13.60
CA GLY A 37 8.17 17.85 -14.08
C GLY A 37 7.14 17.54 -13.00
N LEU A 38 5.91 17.31 -13.47
CA LEU A 38 4.82 16.97 -12.56
C LEU A 38 4.89 15.50 -12.17
N CYS A 39 5.03 15.24 -10.87
CA CYS A 39 5.06 13.91 -10.28
C CYS A 39 3.99 13.74 -9.20
N PHE A 40 3.60 12.52 -8.93
CA PHE A 40 2.61 12.16 -7.92
C PHE A 40 3.13 11.08 -6.96
N PRO A 41 2.58 11.06 -5.72
CA PRO A 41 1.71 12.06 -5.09
C PRO A 41 2.45 13.38 -4.86
N PRO A 42 1.82 14.47 -4.39
CA PRO A 42 2.53 15.67 -3.93
C PRO A 42 3.65 15.32 -2.95
N GLY A 43 4.79 15.99 -3.02
CA GLY A 43 6.02 15.60 -2.30
C GLY A 43 5.84 15.34 -0.79
N HIS A 44 5.01 16.14 -0.11
CA HIS A 44 4.69 15.96 1.31
C HIS A 44 3.82 14.73 1.61
N LEU A 45 3.25 14.08 0.58
CA LEU A 45 2.42 12.88 0.69
C LEU A 45 3.13 11.59 0.25
N ILE A 46 4.41 11.64 -0.14
CA ILE A 46 5.15 10.44 -0.57
C ILE A 46 5.11 9.35 0.52
N PHE A 47 5.27 9.73 1.78
CA PHE A 47 5.25 8.81 2.93
C PHE A 47 3.90 8.78 3.66
N ASN A 48 2.80 9.14 3.00
CA ASN A 48 1.49 9.23 3.66
C ASN A 48 1.01 7.87 4.22
N ALA A 49 1.30 6.75 3.59
CA ALA A 49 0.99 5.43 4.13
C ALA A 49 1.64 5.21 5.51
N PHE A 50 2.91 5.58 5.63
CA PHE A 50 3.69 5.49 6.87
C PHE A 50 3.16 6.47 7.94
N ASN A 51 2.85 7.69 7.54
CA ASN A 51 2.35 8.73 8.44
C ASN A 51 0.94 8.45 8.95
N SER A 52 0.13 7.74 8.16
CA SER A 52 -1.25 7.38 8.50
C SER A 52 -1.37 6.08 9.32
N THR A 53 -0.36 5.22 9.25
CA THR A 53 -0.36 3.91 9.94
C THR A 53 1.00 3.69 10.60
N PRO A 54 1.19 4.08 11.88
CA PRO A 54 2.42 3.81 12.63
C PRO A 54 2.80 2.33 12.62
N PHE A 55 4.11 2.03 12.69
CA PHE A 55 4.63 0.66 12.59
C PHE A 55 3.95 -0.32 13.53
N ASP A 56 3.76 0.09 14.80
CA ASP A 56 3.17 -0.76 15.82
C ASP A 56 1.64 -0.89 15.70
N GLN A 57 1.00 -0.07 14.90
CA GLN A 57 -0.43 -0.11 14.64
C GLN A 57 -0.82 -0.91 13.39
N VAL A 58 0.16 -1.32 12.58
CA VAL A 58 -0.12 -2.13 11.39
C VAL A 58 -0.78 -3.44 11.77
N LYS A 59 -1.90 -3.77 11.15
CA LYS A 59 -2.66 -5.03 11.27
C LYS A 59 -2.76 -5.74 9.92
N VAL A 60 -3.00 -4.96 8.87
CA VAL A 60 -3.17 -5.44 7.50
C VAL A 60 -2.24 -4.68 6.58
N VAL A 61 -1.64 -5.36 5.62
CA VAL A 61 -0.81 -4.77 4.57
C VAL A 61 -1.46 -5.05 3.23
N ILE A 62 -1.78 -3.99 2.49
CA ILE A 62 -2.25 -4.09 1.10
C ILE A 62 -1.16 -3.51 0.21
N LEU A 63 -0.71 -4.27 -0.81
CA LEU A 63 0.32 -3.83 -1.73
C LEU A 63 -0.27 -3.39 -3.07
N GLY A 64 -0.02 -2.12 -3.43
CA GLY A 64 -0.18 -1.59 -4.78
C GLY A 64 1.14 -1.60 -5.55
N GLN A 65 1.11 -1.15 -6.80
CA GLN A 65 2.32 -1.06 -7.64
C GLN A 65 2.93 0.35 -7.55
N ASP A 66 2.34 1.30 -8.23
CA ASP A 66 2.73 2.71 -8.24
C ASP A 66 1.50 3.60 -8.01
N PRO A 67 1.68 4.88 -7.69
CA PRO A 67 0.56 5.80 -7.51
C PRO A 67 -0.24 6.00 -8.79
N TYR A 68 -1.51 6.37 -8.67
CA TYR A 68 -2.26 6.90 -9.80
C TYR A 68 -1.53 8.11 -10.38
N HIS A 69 -1.43 8.16 -11.72
CA HIS A 69 -0.65 9.17 -12.43
C HIS A 69 -1.52 10.30 -13.04
N GLY A 70 -2.81 10.32 -12.75
CA GLY A 70 -3.72 11.41 -13.09
C GLY A 70 -3.67 12.53 -12.05
N VAL A 71 -3.89 13.76 -12.51
CA VAL A 71 -3.93 14.95 -11.65
C VAL A 71 -4.98 14.80 -10.55
N GLY A 72 -4.61 15.08 -9.30
CA GLY A 72 -5.53 15.10 -8.17
C GLY A 72 -5.94 13.72 -7.64
N GLN A 73 -5.47 12.61 -8.22
CA GLN A 73 -5.85 11.25 -7.79
C GLN A 73 -5.06 10.79 -6.58
N ALA A 74 -3.73 10.66 -6.71
CA ALA A 74 -2.87 10.04 -5.71
C ALA A 74 -2.60 10.94 -4.51
N HIS A 75 -2.66 10.37 -3.32
CA HIS A 75 -2.30 11.03 -2.07
C HIS A 75 -1.43 10.15 -1.14
N GLY A 76 -0.69 9.19 -1.70
CA GLY A 76 0.29 8.38 -1.00
C GLY A 76 -0.25 7.14 -0.29
N LEU A 77 -1.50 6.75 -0.55
CA LEU A 77 -2.10 5.49 -0.12
C LEU A 77 -2.46 4.66 -1.35
N CYS A 78 -2.03 3.39 -1.42
CA CYS A 78 -2.33 2.55 -2.59
C CYS A 78 -3.84 2.35 -2.78
N PHE A 79 -4.29 2.28 -4.03
CA PHE A 79 -5.70 2.19 -4.46
C PHE A 79 -6.58 3.37 -4.09
N SER A 80 -6.16 4.26 -3.21
CA SER A 80 -6.92 5.39 -2.70
C SER A 80 -6.85 6.59 -3.62
N VAL A 81 -7.95 7.35 -3.69
CA VAL A 81 -8.02 8.65 -4.37
C VAL A 81 -8.52 9.73 -3.42
N ASN A 82 -8.24 11.00 -3.73
CA ASN A 82 -8.78 12.13 -2.98
C ASN A 82 -10.31 12.17 -3.01
N ASP A 83 -10.90 12.83 -2.02
CA ASP A 83 -12.34 13.06 -1.98
C ASP A 83 -12.82 13.79 -3.24
N GLY A 84 -13.98 13.40 -3.75
CA GLY A 84 -14.57 13.99 -4.96
C GLY A 84 -13.99 13.48 -6.28
N VAL A 85 -12.96 12.61 -6.23
CA VAL A 85 -12.42 11.96 -7.44
C VAL A 85 -13.24 10.71 -7.77
N GLU A 86 -13.54 10.52 -9.06
CA GLU A 86 -14.20 9.31 -9.55
C GLU A 86 -13.36 8.06 -9.20
N PHE A 87 -14.03 6.98 -8.79
CA PHE A 87 -13.35 5.75 -8.43
C PHE A 87 -12.64 5.13 -9.63
N PRO A 88 -11.32 4.96 -9.56
CA PRO A 88 -10.61 4.17 -10.56
C PRO A 88 -11.17 2.75 -10.64
N PRO A 89 -11.08 2.09 -11.80
CA PRO A 89 -11.70 0.78 -12.02
C PRO A 89 -11.33 -0.28 -10.99
N SER A 90 -10.06 -0.33 -10.55
CA SER A 90 -9.61 -1.26 -9.53
C SER A 90 -10.26 -0.99 -8.16
N LEU A 91 -10.37 0.27 -7.76
CA LEU A 91 -11.02 0.65 -6.50
C LEU A 91 -12.51 0.34 -6.52
N ARG A 92 -13.18 0.57 -7.65
CA ARG A 92 -14.59 0.19 -7.84
C ARG A 92 -14.78 -1.31 -7.63
N ASN A 93 -13.92 -2.14 -8.20
CA ASN A 93 -13.97 -3.59 -8.04
C ASN A 93 -13.67 -4.03 -6.59
N ILE A 94 -12.76 -3.34 -5.90
CA ILE A 94 -12.50 -3.57 -4.46
C ILE A 94 -13.77 -3.33 -3.65
N PHE A 95 -14.45 -2.20 -3.85
CA PHE A 95 -15.70 -1.91 -3.12
C PHE A 95 -16.84 -2.87 -3.48
N GLN A 96 -16.93 -3.30 -4.75
CA GLN A 96 -17.89 -4.31 -5.17
C GLN A 96 -17.66 -5.64 -4.44
N GLU A 97 -16.42 -6.09 -4.30
CA GLU A 97 -16.08 -7.32 -3.57
C GLU A 97 -16.39 -7.17 -2.07
N ILE A 98 -16.03 -6.04 -1.44
CA ILE A 98 -16.39 -5.78 -0.04
C ILE A 98 -17.89 -5.85 0.17
N GLN A 99 -18.69 -5.23 -0.72
CA GLN A 99 -20.14 -5.26 -0.62
C GLN A 99 -20.69 -6.71 -0.77
N ALA A 100 -20.13 -7.48 -1.70
CA ALA A 100 -20.54 -8.87 -1.91
C ALA A 100 -20.19 -9.76 -0.70
N GLU A 101 -19.01 -9.56 -0.09
CA GLU A 101 -18.56 -10.37 1.05
C GLU A 101 -19.24 -9.98 2.37
N THR A 102 -19.39 -8.70 2.64
CA THR A 102 -19.73 -8.19 3.97
C THR A 102 -21.10 -7.52 4.07
N GLY A 103 -21.74 -7.25 2.94
CA GLY A 103 -22.95 -6.43 2.87
C GLY A 103 -22.72 -4.93 3.11
N THR A 104 -21.48 -4.49 3.32
CA THR A 104 -21.15 -3.08 3.54
C THR A 104 -21.45 -2.26 2.28
N PRO A 105 -22.25 -1.19 2.35
CA PRO A 105 -22.56 -0.37 1.18
C PRO A 105 -21.30 0.25 0.58
N VAL A 106 -21.27 0.41 -0.75
CA VAL A 106 -20.22 1.15 -1.43
C VAL A 106 -20.17 2.59 -0.89
N PRO A 107 -19.01 3.08 -0.42
CA PRO A 107 -18.91 4.42 0.15
C PRO A 107 -19.02 5.50 -0.93
N VAL A 108 -19.36 6.71 -0.51
CA VAL A 108 -19.41 7.87 -1.42
C VAL A 108 -18.01 8.43 -1.76
N SER A 109 -16.99 8.12 -0.96
CA SER A 109 -15.62 8.58 -1.16
C SER A 109 -14.66 7.42 -1.41
N GLY A 110 -13.76 7.60 -2.37
CA GLY A 110 -12.64 6.70 -2.66
C GLY A 110 -11.41 6.91 -1.77
N ASN A 111 -11.51 7.80 -0.77
CA ASN A 111 -10.43 8.08 0.17
C ASN A 111 -10.38 6.99 1.25
N LEU A 112 -9.32 6.16 1.20
CA LEU A 112 -9.12 5.02 2.11
C LEU A 112 -8.41 5.38 3.41
N SER A 113 -8.23 6.65 3.74
CA SER A 113 -7.65 7.08 5.02
C SER A 113 -8.39 6.50 6.23
N ARG A 114 -9.69 6.22 6.09
CA ARG A 114 -10.47 5.54 7.13
C ARG A 114 -9.96 4.11 7.43
N TRP A 115 -9.41 3.40 6.43
CA TRP A 115 -8.77 2.10 6.63
C TRP A 115 -7.39 2.25 7.26
N ALA A 116 -6.60 3.22 6.76
CA ALA A 116 -5.27 3.48 7.29
C ALA A 116 -5.31 3.78 8.81
N ARG A 117 -6.27 4.57 9.27
CA ARG A 117 -6.48 4.87 10.70
C ARG A 117 -6.86 3.65 11.55
N GLN A 118 -7.30 2.56 10.94
CA GLN A 118 -7.62 1.30 11.64
C GLN A 118 -6.44 0.32 11.66
N GLY A 119 -5.33 0.66 11.03
CA GLY A 119 -4.14 -0.18 10.92
C GLY A 119 -3.97 -0.91 9.59
N VAL A 120 -4.66 -0.46 8.53
CA VAL A 120 -4.43 -0.97 7.18
C VAL A 120 -3.31 -0.16 6.52
N PHE A 121 -2.15 -0.76 6.36
CA PHE A 121 -0.99 -0.16 5.73
C PHE A 121 -1.10 -0.28 4.20
N LEU A 122 -1.48 0.82 3.55
CA LEU A 122 -1.78 0.91 2.12
C LEU A 122 -0.53 1.32 1.34
N LEU A 123 0.35 0.35 1.07
CA LEU A 123 1.69 0.59 0.52
C LEU A 123 1.76 0.34 -0.99
N ASN A 124 2.20 1.32 -1.77
CA ASN A 124 2.70 1.06 -3.12
C ASN A 124 4.14 0.54 -3.07
N THR A 125 4.53 -0.37 -3.97
CA THR A 125 5.91 -0.85 -4.07
C THR A 125 6.85 0.21 -4.67
N CYS A 126 6.31 1.12 -5.50
CA CYS A 126 6.97 2.34 -5.96
C CYS A 126 6.18 3.55 -5.44
N LEU A 127 6.81 4.45 -4.66
CA LEU A 127 6.05 5.50 -3.97
C LEU A 127 5.80 6.76 -4.79
N THR A 128 6.42 6.89 -5.96
CA THR A 128 6.30 8.06 -6.83
C THR A 128 6.13 7.67 -8.29
N VAL A 129 5.55 8.56 -9.09
CA VAL A 129 5.32 8.36 -10.52
C VAL A 129 5.30 9.71 -11.26
N ARG A 130 5.74 9.74 -12.51
CA ARG A 130 5.57 10.90 -13.41
C ARG A 130 4.12 11.01 -13.87
N ALA A 131 3.61 12.24 -14.00
CA ALA A 131 2.26 12.49 -14.53
C ALA A 131 2.07 11.78 -15.87
N HIS A 132 0.95 11.06 -15.99
CA HIS A 132 0.53 10.31 -17.20
C HIS A 132 1.48 9.20 -17.67
N GLN A 133 2.47 8.78 -16.85
CA GLN A 133 3.47 7.77 -17.22
C GLN A 133 3.58 6.70 -16.14
N ALA A 134 2.67 5.72 -16.17
CA ALA A 134 2.73 4.57 -15.27
C ALA A 134 4.12 3.90 -15.30
N PHE A 135 4.57 3.39 -14.16
CA PHE A 135 5.87 2.72 -13.96
C PHE A 135 7.12 3.57 -14.25
N SER A 136 6.99 4.88 -14.48
CA SER A 136 8.11 5.76 -14.84
C SER A 136 9.23 5.84 -13.78
N HIS A 137 8.94 5.55 -12.52
CA HIS A 137 9.92 5.56 -11.43
C HIS A 137 10.32 4.15 -10.95
N SER A 138 9.87 3.11 -11.62
CA SER A 138 10.25 1.73 -11.29
C SER A 138 11.74 1.47 -11.55
N GLY A 139 12.35 0.64 -10.68
CA GLY A 139 13.78 0.29 -10.82
C GLY A 139 14.77 1.34 -10.32
N HIS A 140 14.31 2.43 -9.74
CA HIS A 140 15.16 3.50 -9.19
C HIS A 140 15.42 3.41 -7.68
N GLY A 141 14.98 2.29 -7.04
CA GLY A 141 15.28 2.00 -5.63
C GLY A 141 14.06 1.95 -4.71
N TRP A 142 12.88 2.38 -5.15
CA TRP A 142 11.67 2.28 -4.35
C TRP A 142 11.34 0.83 -3.98
N GLU A 143 11.46 -0.10 -4.92
CA GLU A 143 11.17 -1.51 -4.69
C GLU A 143 12.13 -2.13 -3.67
N THR A 144 13.41 -1.73 -3.67
CA THR A 144 14.39 -2.14 -2.66
C THR A 144 13.98 -1.65 -1.27
N PHE A 145 13.57 -0.39 -1.18
CA PHE A 145 13.11 0.22 0.08
C PHE A 145 11.85 -0.46 0.60
N THR A 146 10.83 -0.63 -0.23
CA THR A 146 9.55 -1.22 0.18
C THR A 146 9.66 -2.72 0.46
N ASP A 147 10.58 -3.44 -0.19
CA ASP A 147 10.88 -4.83 0.13
C ASP A 147 11.47 -4.95 1.55
N GLU A 148 12.33 -4.03 1.96
CA GLU A 148 12.84 -3.99 3.34
C GLU A 148 11.73 -3.65 4.34
N VAL A 149 10.83 -2.72 4.02
CA VAL A 149 9.65 -2.44 4.84
C VAL A 149 8.81 -3.70 5.09
N ILE A 150 8.55 -4.49 4.03
CA ILE A 150 7.82 -5.75 4.13
C ILE A 150 8.56 -6.76 5.02
N ARG A 151 9.90 -6.89 4.87
CA ARG A 151 10.72 -7.79 5.71
C ARG A 151 10.69 -7.38 7.17
N LEU A 152 10.81 -6.09 7.46
CA LEU A 152 10.76 -5.56 8.84
C LEU A 152 9.39 -5.84 9.48
N LEU A 153 8.29 -5.61 8.77
CA LEU A 153 6.96 -5.99 9.24
C LEU A 153 6.88 -7.50 9.51
N SER A 154 7.35 -8.32 8.57
CA SER A 154 7.33 -9.78 8.70
C SER A 154 8.20 -10.31 9.83
N THR A 155 9.31 -9.65 10.17
CA THR A 155 10.25 -10.14 11.19
C THR A 155 9.99 -9.56 12.58
N ARG A 156 9.49 -8.33 12.67
CA ARG A 156 9.35 -7.58 13.92
C ARG A 156 7.91 -7.58 14.46
N ARG A 157 6.93 -7.98 13.65
CA ARG A 157 5.53 -8.04 14.05
C ARG A 157 5.02 -9.48 14.04
N GLU A 158 3.83 -9.68 14.58
CA GLU A 158 3.12 -10.97 14.58
C GLU A 158 1.66 -10.77 14.19
N HIS A 159 1.06 -11.83 13.66
CA HIS A 159 -0.36 -11.87 13.32
C HIS A 159 -0.84 -10.77 12.38
N LEU A 160 0.04 -10.33 11.44
CA LEU A 160 -0.36 -9.44 10.36
C LEU A 160 -1.09 -10.22 9.25
N VAL A 161 -1.93 -9.51 8.50
CA VAL A 161 -2.55 -10.02 7.28
C VAL A 161 -1.96 -9.31 6.07
N PHE A 162 -1.46 -10.05 5.09
CA PHE A 162 -0.95 -9.49 3.83
C PHE A 162 -1.91 -9.83 2.70
N LEU A 163 -2.51 -8.81 2.08
CA LEU A 163 -3.37 -8.92 0.91
C LEU A 163 -2.55 -8.61 -0.34
N LEU A 164 -2.20 -9.64 -1.11
CA LEU A 164 -1.31 -9.56 -2.26
C LEU A 164 -2.09 -9.81 -3.55
N TRP A 165 -2.47 -8.75 -4.22
CA TRP A 165 -3.30 -8.80 -5.41
C TRP A 165 -2.51 -8.61 -6.71
N GLY A 166 -2.55 -9.63 -7.58
CA GLY A 166 -1.81 -9.69 -8.84
C GLY A 166 -0.40 -10.27 -8.71
N ALA A 167 0.19 -10.60 -9.85
CA ALA A 167 1.49 -11.29 -9.90
C ALA A 167 2.65 -10.50 -9.27
N PRO A 168 2.79 -9.17 -9.47
CA PRO A 168 3.86 -8.41 -8.84
C PRO A 168 3.78 -8.42 -7.31
N ALA A 169 2.59 -8.16 -6.74
CA ALA A 169 2.38 -8.23 -5.29
C ALA A 169 2.56 -9.67 -4.78
N GLY A 170 2.04 -10.66 -5.50
CA GLY A 170 2.16 -12.08 -5.17
C GLY A 170 3.61 -12.57 -5.05
N LYS A 171 4.56 -12.01 -5.81
CA LYS A 171 5.99 -12.31 -5.69
C LYS A 171 6.58 -11.88 -4.35
N LYS A 172 6.02 -10.86 -3.70
CA LYS A 172 6.47 -10.37 -2.39
C LYS A 172 6.16 -11.34 -1.26
N ALA A 173 5.34 -12.38 -1.48
CA ALA A 173 5.09 -13.44 -0.51
C ALA A 173 6.38 -14.13 -0.03
N SER A 174 7.43 -14.19 -0.86
CA SER A 174 8.74 -14.73 -0.48
C SER A 174 9.47 -13.92 0.60
N LEU A 175 9.06 -12.68 0.86
CA LEU A 175 9.61 -11.82 1.90
C LEU A 175 8.90 -11.99 3.25
N ILE A 176 7.79 -12.76 3.27
CA ILE A 176 6.87 -12.83 4.41
C ILE A 176 6.94 -14.21 5.04
N ASN A 177 7.09 -14.26 6.35
CA ASN A 177 7.02 -15.51 7.13
C ASN A 177 5.56 -15.94 7.33
N ALA A 178 5.08 -16.85 6.47
CA ALA A 178 3.72 -17.36 6.52
C ALA A 178 3.38 -18.20 7.77
N SER A 179 4.38 -18.59 8.60
CA SER A 179 4.10 -19.23 9.90
C SER A 179 3.69 -18.22 10.98
N ARG A 180 3.94 -16.94 10.78
CA ARG A 180 3.64 -15.85 11.73
C ARG A 180 2.51 -14.94 11.26
N HIS A 181 2.17 -14.99 9.98
CA HIS A 181 1.26 -14.06 9.33
C HIS A 181 0.29 -14.78 8.39
N LEU A 182 -0.88 -14.21 8.16
CA LEU A 182 -1.77 -14.65 7.10
C LEU A 182 -1.37 -13.99 5.77
N VAL A 183 -1.15 -14.79 4.74
CA VAL A 183 -0.85 -14.29 3.39
C VAL A 183 -1.95 -14.72 2.43
N LEU A 184 -2.76 -13.79 1.96
CA LEU A 184 -3.85 -14.02 1.01
C LEU A 184 -3.45 -13.50 -0.38
N ARG A 185 -3.58 -14.34 -1.40
CA ARG A 185 -3.18 -14.05 -2.77
C ARG A 185 -4.34 -14.25 -3.73
N SER A 186 -4.52 -13.32 -4.65
CA SER A 186 -5.50 -13.43 -5.74
C SER A 186 -5.03 -12.69 -7.00
N PRO A 187 -5.70 -12.85 -8.14
CA PRO A 187 -5.56 -11.90 -9.26
C PRO A 187 -5.79 -10.45 -8.82
N HIS A 188 -5.32 -9.51 -9.63
CA HIS A 188 -5.45 -8.08 -9.36
C HIS A 188 -6.90 -7.60 -9.55
N PRO A 189 -7.39 -6.60 -8.77
CA PRO A 189 -8.75 -6.07 -8.89
C PRO A 189 -9.01 -5.27 -10.19
N SER A 190 -8.05 -5.11 -11.07
CA SER A 190 -8.27 -4.43 -12.36
C SER A 190 -9.32 -5.16 -13.22
N PRO A 191 -10.08 -4.47 -14.08
CA PRO A 191 -11.05 -5.10 -14.98
C PRO A 191 -10.45 -6.22 -15.86
N LEU A 192 -9.14 -6.15 -16.14
CA LEU A 192 -8.43 -7.15 -16.95
C LEU A 192 -8.28 -8.50 -16.25
N SER A 193 -8.41 -8.56 -14.93
CA SER A 193 -8.14 -9.77 -14.13
C SER A 193 -9.14 -10.06 -13.01
N ALA A 194 -10.00 -9.12 -12.65
CA ALA A 194 -10.90 -9.27 -11.51
C ALA A 194 -11.80 -10.52 -11.61
N TYR A 195 -12.31 -10.82 -12.79
CA TYR A 195 -13.14 -12.02 -13.06
C TYR A 195 -12.36 -13.34 -13.10
N ARG A 196 -11.01 -13.28 -12.98
CA ARG A 196 -10.15 -14.47 -12.96
C ARG A 196 -9.86 -14.97 -11.54
N GLY A 197 -10.60 -14.47 -10.53
CA GLY A 197 -10.49 -14.91 -9.14
C GLY A 197 -10.16 -13.79 -8.13
N PHE A 198 -10.31 -12.51 -8.47
CA PHE A 198 -10.39 -11.44 -7.47
C PHE A 198 -11.81 -11.43 -6.89
N PHE A 199 -12.85 -11.40 -7.72
CA PHE A 199 -14.22 -11.54 -7.25
C PHE A 199 -14.45 -12.93 -6.66
N GLY A 200 -15.03 -12.96 -5.45
CA GLY A 200 -15.27 -14.18 -4.68
C GLY A 200 -14.05 -14.70 -3.92
N ASN A 201 -12.96 -13.92 -3.79
CA ASN A 201 -11.74 -14.33 -3.10
C ASN A 201 -11.89 -14.38 -1.56
N ARG A 202 -12.92 -13.74 -1.01
CA ARG A 202 -13.24 -13.67 0.43
C ARG A 202 -12.13 -13.08 1.30
N HIS A 203 -11.26 -12.25 0.75
CA HIS A 203 -10.10 -11.73 1.45
C HIS A 203 -10.48 -10.81 2.61
N PHE A 204 -11.55 -10.05 2.51
CA PHE A 204 -11.99 -9.12 3.56
C PHE A 204 -12.58 -9.87 4.76
N LEU A 205 -13.37 -10.92 4.50
CA LEU A 205 -13.89 -11.82 5.55
C LEU A 205 -12.76 -12.60 6.21
N LEU A 206 -11.92 -13.30 5.44
CA LEU A 206 -10.80 -14.10 5.95
C LEU A 206 -9.81 -13.26 6.75
N CYS A 207 -9.56 -12.01 6.32
CA CYS A 207 -8.76 -11.05 7.06
C CYS A 207 -9.35 -10.81 8.46
N ASN A 208 -10.63 -10.49 8.55
CA ASN A 208 -11.28 -10.18 9.81
C ASN A 208 -11.41 -11.42 10.71
N GLU A 209 -11.70 -12.59 10.15
CA GLU A 209 -11.70 -13.86 10.87
C GLU A 209 -10.34 -14.13 11.53
N TYR A 210 -9.24 -13.94 10.77
CA TYR A 210 -7.88 -14.12 11.29
C TYR A 210 -7.54 -13.12 12.38
N LEU A 211 -7.84 -11.84 12.20
CA LEU A 211 -7.59 -10.81 13.21
C LEU A 211 -8.32 -11.14 14.51
N GLN A 212 -9.62 -11.48 14.43
CA GLN A 212 -10.44 -11.83 15.60
C GLN A 212 -9.93 -13.08 16.31
N ALA A 213 -9.50 -14.11 15.58
CA ALA A 213 -8.92 -15.32 16.14
C ALA A 213 -7.63 -15.06 16.95
N HIS A 214 -6.96 -13.93 16.71
CA HIS A 214 -5.76 -13.50 17.44
C HIS A 214 -6.03 -12.34 18.41
N GLY A 215 -7.30 -12.05 18.72
CA GLY A 215 -7.68 -10.99 19.67
C GLY A 215 -7.42 -9.58 19.14
N ILE A 216 -7.27 -9.40 17.83
CA ILE A 216 -7.04 -8.12 17.17
C ILE A 216 -8.39 -7.59 16.67
N PRO A 217 -8.75 -6.30 16.92
CA PRO A 217 -9.98 -5.74 16.40
C PRO A 217 -10.07 -5.83 14.87
N PRO A 218 -11.21 -6.29 14.31
CA PRO A 218 -11.41 -6.38 12.87
C PRO A 218 -11.42 -5.01 12.21
N ILE A 219 -11.25 -5.02 10.88
CA ILE A 219 -11.32 -3.80 10.05
C ILE A 219 -12.76 -3.56 9.62
N GLN A 220 -13.21 -2.33 9.73
CA GLN A 220 -14.45 -1.85 9.12
C GLN A 220 -14.14 -1.40 7.70
N TRP A 221 -14.39 -2.29 6.77
CA TRP A 221 -14.09 -2.08 5.35
C TRP A 221 -14.97 -1.05 4.65
#